data_b213968f27f0e3ee8ab7eb69d572e106
#
_entry.id   b213968f27f0e3ee8ab7eb69d572e106
#
_cell.length_a   1.000
_cell.length_b   1.000
_cell.length_c   1.000
_cell.angle_alpha   90.00
_cell.angle_beta   90.00
_cell.angle_gamma   90.00
#
_symmetry.space_group_name_H-M   'P 1'
#
loop_
_entity.id
_entity.type
_entity.pdbx_description
1 polymer ?
#
loop_
_entity_poly.entity_id
_entity_poly.type
_entity_poly.pdbx_seq_one_letter_code
_entity_poly.pdbx_strand_id
1 'polypeptide(L)'
;MVNSGIFIDPSYRAFDADKLFDLSDPLLNRDGQLLPFHRMREHFSAKGISVHTADFLFRGGACDTQAGDYYSLGLLDNFERISQEGRARLAAFVIMEPPVVLPHLYEALPRLTAAFDRVYVHNTRGDSYSLAGVDASKLHRLYWPIPHDEVLAPYWSNEQRMKRVVVINGSHNPRSKVREQYSLRIGAMAELSRFGIVDLYGMGWGRWWSRNALWLPYWLNRRALMSIYKGKCASKFEVMQNYEFCLCFENMSMDGYITEKIFDCLYAGTIPLYLGAPDILDYIPGEVFIDCRKYSSWTEMWRDVSTMPADRIGAMKEAGRDYLKSDMARRFYDSIEHICGN
;
A
#
# COMPACT_ATOMS: atom_id res chain seq x y z
N MET A 1 6.70 -13.99 -35.36
CA MET A 1 6.26 -13.00 -34.35
C MET A 1 7.10 -13.29 -33.11
N VAL A 2 7.93 -12.37 -32.69
CA VAL A 2 8.75 -12.52 -31.49
C VAL A 2 7.80 -12.50 -30.30
N ASN A 3 7.70 -13.61 -29.55
CA ASN A 3 6.92 -13.65 -28.32
C ASN A 3 7.61 -12.73 -27.29
N SER A 4 7.16 -11.48 -27.18
CA SER A 4 7.62 -10.58 -26.15
C SER A 4 7.08 -11.06 -24.79
N GLY A 5 7.96 -11.47 -23.90
CA GLY A 5 7.61 -11.85 -22.53
C GLY A 5 7.60 -10.64 -21.59
N ILE A 6 6.88 -10.72 -20.47
CA ILE A 6 6.92 -9.78 -19.35
C ILE A 6 7.67 -10.45 -18.20
N PHE A 7 8.68 -9.76 -17.66
CA PHE A 7 9.47 -10.25 -16.53
C PHE A 7 9.40 -9.27 -15.37
N ILE A 8 8.80 -9.71 -14.26
CA ILE A 8 8.60 -8.89 -13.06
C ILE A 8 9.67 -9.24 -12.01
N ASP A 9 10.48 -8.28 -11.61
CA ASP A 9 11.41 -8.43 -10.49
C ASP A 9 10.69 -7.99 -9.20
N PRO A 10 10.28 -8.95 -8.34
CA PRO A 10 9.42 -8.65 -7.21
C PRO A 10 10.19 -7.97 -6.07
N SER A 11 9.48 -7.22 -5.20
CA SER A 11 10.09 -6.53 -4.04
C SER A 11 10.79 -7.46 -3.05
N TYR A 12 10.43 -8.74 -3.03
CA TYR A 12 10.98 -9.75 -2.13
C TYR A 12 11.27 -11.05 -2.88
N ARG A 13 12.45 -11.64 -2.65
CA ARG A 13 12.87 -12.92 -3.26
C ARG A 13 11.94 -14.10 -2.94
N ALA A 14 11.14 -14.00 -1.89
CA ALA A 14 10.13 -15.01 -1.58
C ALA A 14 9.08 -15.18 -2.69
N PHE A 15 8.93 -14.20 -3.57
CA PHE A 15 8.02 -14.22 -4.72
C PHE A 15 8.67 -14.74 -6.02
N ASP A 16 9.97 -15.05 -6.03
CA ASP A 16 10.64 -15.67 -7.18
C ASP A 16 9.99 -17.01 -7.55
N ALA A 17 10.33 -17.55 -8.71
CA ALA A 17 9.77 -18.79 -9.26
C ALA A 17 8.25 -18.70 -9.51
N ASP A 18 7.80 -17.57 -10.03
CA ASP A 18 6.40 -17.25 -10.34
C ASP A 18 5.45 -17.25 -9.11
N LYS A 19 5.97 -17.30 -7.89
CA LYS A 19 5.16 -17.25 -6.68
C LYS A 19 4.44 -15.91 -6.50
N LEU A 20 4.91 -14.85 -7.17
CA LEU A 20 4.21 -13.56 -7.22
C LEU A 20 2.79 -13.69 -7.80
N PHE A 21 2.56 -14.68 -8.64
CA PHE A 21 1.30 -14.92 -9.34
C PHE A 21 0.50 -16.09 -8.77
N ASP A 22 1.04 -16.79 -7.77
CA ASP A 22 0.41 -17.97 -7.15
C ASP A 22 -0.42 -17.57 -5.93
N LEU A 23 -1.73 -17.78 -6.02
CA LEU A 23 -2.68 -17.47 -4.95
C LEU A 23 -2.80 -18.59 -3.91
N SER A 24 -2.20 -19.75 -4.14
CA SER A 24 -2.39 -20.95 -3.30
C SER A 24 -1.68 -20.89 -1.96
N ASP A 25 -0.59 -20.11 -1.83
CA ASP A 25 0.14 -19.94 -0.58
C ASP A 25 -0.51 -18.85 0.29
N PRO A 26 -1.22 -19.19 1.39
CA PRO A 26 -1.91 -18.22 2.22
C PRO A 26 -0.98 -17.30 3.02
N LEU A 27 0.31 -17.64 3.15
CA LEU A 27 1.29 -16.80 3.81
C LEU A 27 1.80 -15.70 2.87
N LEU A 28 1.96 -16.02 1.58
CA LEU A 28 2.37 -15.07 0.54
C LEU A 28 1.17 -14.26 0.04
N ASN A 29 0.00 -14.90 -0.15
CA ASN A 29 -1.23 -14.24 -0.60
C ASN A 29 -2.15 -13.84 0.55
N ARG A 30 -1.59 -13.34 1.63
CA ARG A 30 -2.38 -12.91 2.78
C ARG A 30 -3.33 -11.77 2.39
N ASP A 31 -4.62 -11.94 2.74
CA ASP A 31 -5.69 -10.97 2.45
C ASP A 31 -5.80 -10.58 0.96
N GLY A 32 -5.38 -11.47 0.04
CA GLY A 32 -5.50 -11.27 -1.40
C GLY A 32 -4.46 -10.32 -2.01
N GLN A 33 -3.37 -10.01 -1.31
CA GLN A 33 -2.37 -9.02 -1.77
C GLN A 33 -1.71 -9.36 -3.12
N LEU A 34 -1.72 -10.62 -3.56
CA LEU A 34 -1.17 -11.04 -4.86
C LEU A 34 -2.19 -10.98 -6.01
N LEU A 35 -3.48 -10.77 -5.73
CA LEU A 35 -4.53 -10.71 -6.75
C LEU A 35 -4.23 -9.74 -7.90
N PRO A 36 -3.69 -8.52 -7.68
CA PRO A 36 -3.38 -7.61 -8.79
C PRO A 36 -2.37 -8.20 -9.77
N PHE A 37 -1.35 -8.88 -9.26
CA PHE A 37 -0.32 -9.51 -10.09
C PHE A 37 -0.84 -10.76 -10.81
N HIS A 38 -1.67 -11.54 -10.14
CA HIS A 38 -2.33 -12.70 -10.73
C HIS A 38 -3.22 -12.28 -11.91
N ARG A 39 -4.11 -11.28 -11.73
CA ARG A 39 -4.97 -10.73 -12.79
C ARG A 39 -4.15 -10.24 -13.98
N MET A 40 -3.08 -9.47 -13.70
CA MET A 40 -2.18 -8.99 -14.74
C MET A 40 -1.61 -10.15 -15.55
N ARG A 41 -1.13 -11.24 -14.91
CA ARG A 41 -0.65 -12.44 -15.61
C ARG A 41 -1.73 -13.06 -16.48
N GLU A 42 -2.95 -13.23 -15.96
CA GLU A 42 -4.08 -13.76 -16.73
C GLU A 42 -4.40 -12.88 -17.95
N HIS A 43 -4.46 -11.55 -17.74
CA HIS A 43 -4.74 -10.58 -18.77
C HIS A 43 -3.76 -10.66 -19.95
N PHE A 44 -2.46 -10.72 -19.68
CA PHE A 44 -1.43 -10.81 -20.73
C PHE A 44 -1.33 -12.22 -21.33
N SER A 45 -1.49 -13.26 -20.53
CA SER A 45 -1.51 -14.65 -21.02
C SER A 45 -2.66 -14.89 -21.99
N ALA A 46 -3.84 -14.30 -21.75
CA ALA A 46 -4.97 -14.35 -22.69
C ALA A 46 -4.66 -13.68 -24.03
N LYS A 47 -3.69 -12.77 -24.07
CA LYS A 47 -3.17 -12.12 -25.30
C LYS A 47 -1.98 -12.88 -25.92
N GLY A 48 -1.61 -14.05 -25.41
CA GLY A 48 -0.47 -14.84 -25.87
C GLY A 48 0.90 -14.30 -25.44
N ILE A 49 0.94 -13.41 -24.42
CA ILE A 49 2.18 -12.85 -23.85
C ILE A 49 2.53 -13.64 -22.60
N SER A 50 3.74 -14.22 -22.56
CA SER A 50 4.22 -14.91 -21.36
C SER A 50 4.57 -13.95 -20.25
N VAL A 51 4.25 -14.31 -19.00
CA VAL A 51 4.55 -13.49 -17.81
C VAL A 51 5.23 -14.34 -16.75
N HIS A 52 6.44 -13.93 -16.38
CA HIS A 52 7.28 -14.63 -15.40
C HIS A 52 7.91 -13.67 -14.40
N THR A 53 8.38 -14.18 -13.28
CA THR A 53 9.29 -13.44 -12.41
C THR A 53 10.68 -13.35 -13.04
N ALA A 54 11.44 -12.29 -12.71
CA ALA A 54 12.70 -11.97 -13.39
C ALA A 54 13.82 -13.01 -13.19
N ASP A 55 13.73 -13.87 -12.18
CA ASP A 55 14.66 -14.97 -11.99
C ASP A 55 14.68 -15.96 -13.17
N PHE A 56 13.61 -16.04 -13.97
CA PHE A 56 13.57 -16.83 -15.21
C PHE A 56 14.53 -16.30 -16.28
N LEU A 57 14.87 -15.02 -16.29
CA LEU A 57 15.88 -14.46 -17.19
C LEU A 57 17.28 -15.05 -16.95
N PHE A 58 17.51 -15.65 -15.78
CA PHE A 58 18.80 -16.22 -15.37
C PHE A 58 18.81 -17.75 -15.32
N ARG A 59 17.66 -18.40 -15.60
CA ARG A 59 17.53 -19.86 -15.64
C ARG A 59 17.85 -20.37 -17.05
N GLY A 60 19.00 -21.04 -17.23
CA GLY A 60 19.38 -21.69 -18.49
C GLY A 60 20.35 -20.88 -19.34
N GLY A 61 21.13 -21.60 -20.19
CA GLY A 61 22.09 -21.02 -21.11
C GLY A 61 21.50 -19.98 -22.06
N ALA A 62 22.32 -19.35 -22.87
CA ALA A 62 21.97 -18.24 -23.74
C ALA A 62 20.54 -18.38 -24.29
N CYS A 63 19.68 -17.47 -23.84
CA CYS A 63 18.31 -17.41 -24.32
C CYS A 63 18.36 -16.89 -25.77
N ASP A 64 18.13 -17.77 -26.75
CA ASP A 64 18.04 -17.45 -28.17
C ASP A 64 16.76 -16.66 -28.52
N THR A 65 15.94 -16.30 -27.52
CA THR A 65 14.74 -15.50 -27.69
C THR A 65 15.01 -14.08 -27.24
N GLN A 66 14.78 -13.14 -28.12
CA GLN A 66 14.79 -11.71 -27.85
C GLN A 66 13.97 -11.45 -26.58
N ALA A 67 14.67 -10.99 -25.58
CA ALA A 67 14.18 -10.72 -24.28
C ALA A 67 12.97 -9.76 -24.32
N GLY A 68 11.97 -10.08 -23.55
CA GLY A 68 10.80 -9.25 -23.36
C GLY A 68 11.09 -8.01 -22.53
N ASP A 69 10.08 -7.50 -21.89
CA ASP A 69 10.12 -6.31 -21.06
C ASP A 69 10.36 -6.65 -19.60
N TYR A 70 11.32 -5.96 -18.97
CA TYR A 70 11.65 -6.10 -17.57
C TYR A 70 11.03 -4.95 -16.73
N TYR A 71 10.40 -5.34 -15.66
CA TYR A 71 9.76 -4.44 -14.69
C TYR A 71 10.30 -4.72 -13.29
N SER A 72 10.85 -3.71 -12.60
CA SER A 72 11.30 -3.86 -11.21
C SER A 72 10.29 -3.25 -10.24
N LEU A 73 9.92 -4.00 -9.20
CA LEU A 73 9.07 -3.53 -8.10
C LEU A 73 9.93 -3.05 -6.91
N GLY A 74 10.90 -2.18 -7.16
CA GLY A 74 11.73 -1.57 -6.13
C GLY A 74 13.04 -2.27 -5.81
N LEU A 75 13.48 -3.28 -6.59
CA LEU A 75 14.80 -3.90 -6.45
C LEU A 75 15.83 -3.24 -7.38
N LEU A 76 16.96 -2.85 -6.81
CA LEU A 76 18.09 -2.24 -7.55
C LEU A 76 19.15 -3.24 -8.01
N ASP A 77 19.01 -4.53 -7.68
CA ASP A 77 20.12 -5.49 -7.75
C ASP A 77 20.36 -6.05 -9.17
N ASN A 78 19.31 -6.18 -9.99
CA ASN A 78 19.36 -6.96 -11.22
C ASN A 78 19.43 -6.12 -12.50
N PHE A 79 18.90 -4.91 -12.51
CA PHE A 79 18.64 -4.19 -13.76
C PHE A 79 19.91 -3.84 -14.54
N GLU A 80 21.01 -3.52 -13.86
CA GLU A 80 22.29 -3.21 -14.52
C GLU A 80 22.84 -4.43 -15.25
N ARG A 81 22.79 -5.60 -14.60
CA ARG A 81 23.20 -6.87 -15.22
C ARG A 81 22.32 -7.23 -16.40
N ILE A 82 20.99 -7.08 -16.26
CA ILE A 82 20.03 -7.35 -17.35
C ILE A 82 20.32 -6.46 -18.55
N SER A 83 20.59 -5.17 -18.31
CA SER A 83 20.95 -4.21 -19.36
C SER A 83 22.27 -4.56 -20.04
N GLN A 84 23.33 -4.83 -19.25
CA GLN A 84 24.67 -5.16 -19.78
C GLN A 84 24.68 -6.45 -20.59
N GLU A 85 23.93 -7.47 -20.16
CA GLU A 85 23.82 -8.76 -20.83
C GLU A 85 22.79 -8.76 -21.97
N GLY A 86 22.05 -7.65 -22.19
CA GLY A 86 21.01 -7.52 -23.21
C GLY A 86 19.85 -8.51 -23.05
N ARG A 87 19.53 -8.92 -21.80
CA ARG A 87 18.56 -9.97 -21.53
C ARG A 87 17.11 -9.52 -21.68
N ALA A 88 16.83 -8.26 -21.43
CA ALA A 88 15.49 -7.66 -21.55
C ALA A 88 15.58 -6.12 -21.70
N ARG A 89 14.54 -5.50 -22.23
CA ARG A 89 14.35 -4.06 -22.24
C ARG A 89 13.95 -3.61 -20.85
N LEU A 90 14.60 -2.58 -20.31
CA LEU A 90 14.23 -1.99 -19.03
C LEU A 90 12.98 -1.11 -19.17
N ALA A 91 11.80 -1.73 -19.17
CA ALA A 91 10.54 -1.07 -19.47
C ALA A 91 10.08 -0.12 -18.34
N ALA A 92 10.04 -0.61 -17.09
CA ALA A 92 9.64 0.27 -15.99
C ALA A 92 10.27 -0.12 -14.64
N PHE A 93 10.51 0.91 -13.81
CA PHE A 93 10.84 0.78 -12.40
C PHE A 93 9.70 1.35 -11.55
N VAL A 94 9.22 0.62 -10.55
CA VAL A 94 8.07 0.99 -9.73
C VAL A 94 8.51 1.16 -8.28
N ILE A 95 8.34 2.36 -7.73
CA ILE A 95 8.63 2.67 -6.32
C ILE A 95 7.32 2.70 -5.54
N MET A 96 7.01 1.57 -4.87
CA MET A 96 5.76 1.43 -4.12
C MET A 96 5.80 2.11 -2.74
N GLU A 97 6.96 2.14 -2.09
CA GLU A 97 7.09 2.73 -0.76
C GLU A 97 7.53 4.19 -0.82
N PRO A 98 7.10 5.05 0.11
CA PRO A 98 7.42 6.48 0.12
C PRO A 98 8.86 6.74 0.63
N PRO A 99 9.37 7.98 0.47
CA PRO A 99 10.73 8.34 0.91
C PRO A 99 11.02 8.07 2.39
N VAL A 100 10.01 8.12 3.25
CA VAL A 100 10.16 7.83 4.69
C VAL A 100 10.48 6.35 4.96
N VAL A 101 10.16 5.46 4.03
CA VAL A 101 10.37 4.00 4.15
C VAL A 101 11.62 3.58 3.37
N LEU A 102 11.73 3.98 2.10
CA LEU A 102 12.83 3.60 1.20
C LEU A 102 13.51 4.85 0.57
N PRO A 103 14.20 5.70 1.35
CA PRO A 103 14.80 6.94 0.86
C PRO A 103 15.81 6.68 -0.27
N HIS A 104 16.57 5.58 -0.22
CA HIS A 104 17.59 5.23 -1.20
C HIS A 104 17.05 5.02 -2.62
N LEU A 105 15.76 4.62 -2.77
CA LEU A 105 15.14 4.51 -4.10
C LEU A 105 14.89 5.89 -4.71
N TYR A 106 14.54 6.86 -3.90
CA TYR A 106 14.36 8.24 -4.36
C TYR A 106 15.69 8.95 -4.64
N GLU A 107 16.75 8.62 -3.91
CA GLU A 107 18.12 9.04 -4.19
C GLU A 107 18.64 8.44 -5.50
N ALA A 108 18.15 7.24 -5.88
CA ALA A 108 18.53 6.57 -7.12
C ALA A 108 17.76 7.07 -8.35
N LEU A 109 16.76 7.95 -8.23
CA LEU A 109 15.91 8.41 -9.34
C LEU A 109 16.69 8.91 -10.58
N PRO A 110 17.79 9.69 -10.44
CA PRO A 110 18.58 10.09 -11.63
C PRO A 110 19.10 8.88 -12.42
N ARG A 111 19.61 7.86 -11.72
CA ARG A 111 20.12 6.63 -12.33
C ARG A 111 18.96 5.79 -12.93
N LEU A 112 17.83 5.73 -12.24
CA LEU A 112 16.66 4.96 -12.68
C LEU A 112 16.03 5.58 -13.93
N THR A 113 15.86 6.91 -13.97
CA THR A 113 15.33 7.59 -15.16
C THR A 113 16.33 7.60 -16.33
N ALA A 114 17.62 7.47 -16.08
CA ALA A 114 18.59 7.26 -17.14
C ALA A 114 18.51 5.85 -17.75
N ALA A 115 18.22 4.82 -16.96
CA ALA A 115 18.24 3.43 -17.37
C ALA A 115 16.90 2.92 -17.90
N PHE A 116 15.79 3.24 -17.27
CA PHE A 116 14.45 2.74 -17.62
C PHE A 116 13.72 3.66 -18.58
N ASP A 117 12.78 3.11 -19.34
CA ASP A 117 11.88 3.89 -20.17
C ASP A 117 10.91 4.71 -19.32
N ARG A 118 10.44 4.13 -18.20
CA ARG A 118 9.48 4.74 -17.27
C ARG A 118 9.83 4.46 -15.82
N VAL A 119 9.58 5.42 -14.94
CA VAL A 119 9.71 5.24 -13.49
C VAL A 119 8.42 5.69 -12.81
N TYR A 120 7.76 4.79 -12.10
CA TYR A 120 6.51 5.05 -11.42
C TYR A 120 6.74 5.40 -9.96
N VAL A 121 6.20 6.56 -9.56
CA VAL A 121 6.27 7.11 -8.20
C VAL A 121 4.91 7.69 -7.79
N HIS A 122 4.61 7.76 -6.51
CA HIS A 122 3.33 8.31 -6.03
C HIS A 122 3.14 9.78 -6.36
N ASN A 123 4.21 10.56 -6.36
CA ASN A 123 4.21 11.97 -6.71
C ASN A 123 5.32 12.24 -7.72
N THR A 124 5.02 12.92 -8.82
CA THR A 124 5.99 13.21 -9.90
C THR A 124 6.60 14.64 -9.79
N ARG A 125 6.19 15.40 -8.77
CA ARG A 125 6.59 16.83 -8.61
C ARG A 125 7.69 17.05 -7.57
N GLY A 126 8.23 15.97 -6.97
CA GLY A 126 9.28 16.06 -5.97
C GLY A 126 8.77 16.40 -4.57
N ASP A 127 7.56 16.02 -4.22
CA ASP A 127 7.06 16.21 -2.85
C ASP A 127 7.83 15.32 -1.88
N SER A 128 8.63 15.98 -1.02
CA SER A 128 9.48 15.35 0.00
C SER A 128 10.70 14.57 -0.52
N TYR A 129 11.10 14.76 -1.78
CA TYR A 129 12.34 14.24 -2.36
C TYR A 129 12.84 15.15 -3.49
N SER A 130 14.13 15.01 -3.88
CA SER A 130 14.77 15.85 -4.89
C SER A 130 14.54 15.32 -6.31
N LEU A 131 14.31 16.24 -7.25
CA LEU A 131 14.30 15.96 -8.69
C LEU A 131 15.62 16.37 -9.39
N ALA A 132 16.67 16.76 -8.66
CA ALA A 132 17.94 17.11 -9.23
C ALA A 132 18.54 15.94 -10.03
N GLY A 133 18.83 16.18 -11.31
CA GLY A 133 19.35 15.14 -12.22
C GLY A 133 18.34 14.08 -12.69
N VAL A 134 17.08 14.22 -12.35
CA VAL A 134 16.00 13.31 -12.76
C VAL A 134 15.42 13.74 -14.10
N ASP A 135 15.26 12.81 -15.03
CA ASP A 135 14.48 13.05 -16.25
C ASP A 135 12.99 12.97 -15.91
N ALA A 136 12.38 14.14 -15.66
CA ALA A 136 10.98 14.24 -15.28
C ALA A 136 9.99 13.72 -16.33
N SER A 137 10.39 13.66 -17.61
CA SER A 137 9.53 13.14 -18.69
C SER A 137 9.27 11.65 -18.56
N LYS A 138 10.12 10.93 -17.83
CA LYS A 138 10.02 9.50 -17.55
C LYS A 138 9.33 9.18 -16.21
N LEU A 139 9.01 10.20 -15.41
CA LEU A 139 8.26 10.01 -14.17
C LEU A 139 6.77 9.87 -14.45
N HIS A 140 6.20 8.77 -13.99
CA HIS A 140 4.78 8.46 -14.12
C HIS A 140 4.14 8.29 -12.75
N ARG A 141 2.85 8.65 -12.66
CA ARG A 141 2.06 8.49 -11.44
C ARG A 141 1.80 7.01 -11.16
N LEU A 142 2.15 6.56 -9.95
CA LEU A 142 1.76 5.26 -9.42
C LEU A 142 0.42 5.37 -8.68
N TYR A 143 -0.52 4.55 -9.06
CA TYR A 143 -1.68 4.20 -8.25
C TYR A 143 -1.38 2.89 -7.55
N TRP A 144 -1.58 2.84 -6.23
CA TRP A 144 -1.32 1.60 -5.47
C TRP A 144 -2.20 0.47 -5.97
N PRO A 145 -1.65 -0.69 -6.36
CA PRO A 145 -2.46 -1.78 -6.88
C PRO A 145 -3.35 -2.38 -5.78
N ILE A 146 -4.65 -2.39 -6.02
CA ILE A 146 -5.64 -2.91 -5.09
C ILE A 146 -6.23 -4.25 -5.56
N PRO A 147 -6.56 -5.16 -4.62
CA PRO A 147 -6.97 -6.53 -4.97
C PRO A 147 -8.41 -6.63 -5.50
N HIS A 148 -9.33 -5.76 -5.04
CA HIS A 148 -10.77 -5.89 -5.33
C HIS A 148 -11.34 -4.59 -5.89
N ASP A 149 -12.34 -4.69 -6.76
CA ASP A 149 -13.13 -3.57 -7.32
C ASP A 149 -14.53 -3.49 -6.69
N GLU A 150 -14.80 -4.31 -5.67
CA GLU A 150 -16.04 -4.32 -4.91
C GLU A 150 -15.80 -4.65 -3.43
N VAL A 151 -16.82 -4.46 -2.63
CA VAL A 151 -16.80 -4.83 -1.21
C VAL A 151 -16.71 -6.33 -1.01
N LEU A 152 -16.07 -6.76 0.07
CA LEU A 152 -16.06 -8.17 0.46
C LEU A 152 -17.33 -8.47 1.27
N ALA A 153 -18.37 -8.93 0.57
CA ALA A 153 -19.71 -9.12 1.12
C ALA A 153 -19.76 -9.86 2.46
N PRO A 154 -18.99 -10.94 2.71
CA PRO A 154 -19.02 -11.65 4.01
C PRO A 154 -18.64 -10.75 5.20
N TYR A 155 -17.72 -9.78 4.98
CA TYR A 155 -17.24 -8.87 6.02
C TYR A 155 -18.06 -7.57 6.04
N TRP A 156 -18.40 -7.06 4.86
CA TRP A 156 -19.12 -5.80 4.69
C TRP A 156 -20.53 -5.84 5.27
N SER A 157 -21.21 -6.99 5.18
CA SER A 157 -22.59 -7.17 5.62
C SER A 157 -22.74 -7.40 7.13
N ASN A 158 -21.67 -7.43 7.91
CA ASN A 158 -21.77 -7.57 9.35
C ASN A 158 -22.43 -6.33 9.97
N GLU A 159 -23.60 -6.48 10.55
CA GLU A 159 -24.37 -5.42 11.22
C GLU A 159 -24.00 -5.27 12.72
N GLN A 160 -23.39 -6.31 13.30
CA GLN A 160 -23.01 -6.32 14.72
C GLN A 160 -21.63 -5.76 14.97
N ARG A 161 -21.44 -4.46 14.63
CA ARG A 161 -20.14 -3.79 14.79
C ARG A 161 -20.07 -3.08 16.13
N MET A 162 -18.90 -3.14 16.72
CA MET A 162 -18.60 -2.33 17.91
C MET A 162 -18.34 -0.89 17.50
N LYS A 163 -18.94 0.07 18.21
CA LYS A 163 -18.63 1.50 18.07
C LYS A 163 -17.29 1.80 18.71
N ARG A 164 -16.24 1.30 18.11
CA ARG A 164 -14.84 1.32 18.56
C ARG A 164 -13.92 1.56 17.37
N VAL A 165 -12.67 1.85 17.65
CA VAL A 165 -11.62 2.08 16.66
C VAL A 165 -10.66 0.90 16.64
N VAL A 166 -10.51 0.27 15.48
CA VAL A 166 -9.44 -0.71 15.24
C VAL A 166 -8.23 -0.04 14.61
N VAL A 167 -7.05 -0.53 14.97
CA VAL A 167 -5.77 -0.17 14.34
C VAL A 167 -5.05 -1.46 13.95
N ILE A 168 -4.73 -1.62 12.67
CA ILE A 168 -4.00 -2.79 12.17
C ILE A 168 -2.72 -2.32 11.51
N ASN A 169 -1.63 -2.30 12.27
CA ASN A 169 -0.31 -1.85 11.78
C ASN A 169 0.82 -2.59 12.47
N GLY A 170 1.91 -2.82 11.73
CA GLY A 170 3.20 -3.21 12.33
C GLY A 170 3.83 -2.06 13.12
N SER A 171 4.58 -2.39 14.17
CA SER A 171 5.42 -1.42 14.86
C SER A 171 6.68 -1.17 14.03
N HIS A 172 6.68 -0.12 13.22
CA HIS A 172 7.78 0.30 12.36
C HIS A 172 8.36 1.63 12.83
N ASN A 173 9.64 1.83 12.51
CA ASN A 173 10.37 3.06 12.77
C ASN A 173 10.69 3.72 11.41
N PRO A 174 10.34 5.00 11.21
CA PRO A 174 10.65 5.68 9.95
C PRO A 174 12.17 5.80 9.77
N ARG A 175 12.65 5.69 8.53
CA ARG A 175 14.06 5.91 8.19
C ARG A 175 14.38 7.40 8.02
N SER A 176 13.37 8.21 7.77
CA SER A 176 13.43 9.67 7.70
C SER A 176 12.33 10.26 8.57
N LYS A 177 12.55 11.46 9.12
CA LYS A 177 11.55 12.17 9.92
C LYS A 177 10.70 13.15 9.09
N VAL A 178 10.96 13.25 7.79
CA VAL A 178 10.26 14.18 6.92
C VAL A 178 8.81 13.74 6.75
N ARG A 179 7.88 14.53 7.30
CA ARG A 179 6.42 14.35 7.17
C ARG A 179 5.92 12.94 7.51
N GLU A 180 6.64 12.20 8.36
CA GLU A 180 6.26 10.87 8.83
C GLU A 180 4.99 10.93 9.69
N GLN A 181 4.16 9.88 9.62
CA GLN A 181 2.92 9.81 10.39
C GLN A 181 2.92 8.68 11.44
N TYR A 182 4.02 7.99 11.63
CA TYR A 182 4.16 6.96 12.66
C TYR A 182 4.03 7.54 14.08
N SER A 183 4.66 8.69 14.33
CA SER A 183 4.57 9.39 15.63
C SER A 183 3.16 9.87 15.91
N LEU A 184 2.49 10.43 14.88
CA LEU A 184 1.09 10.87 15.00
C LEU A 184 0.14 9.71 15.27
N ARG A 185 0.35 8.57 14.60
CA ARG A 185 -0.42 7.34 14.81
C ARG A 185 -0.27 6.83 16.25
N ILE A 186 0.96 6.81 16.77
CA ILE A 186 1.24 6.43 18.16
C ILE A 186 0.55 7.40 19.13
N GLY A 187 0.65 8.71 18.89
CA GLY A 187 -0.01 9.73 19.69
C GLY A 187 -1.53 9.56 19.70
N ALA A 188 -2.14 9.34 18.53
CA ALA A 188 -3.58 9.09 18.40
C ALA A 188 -4.02 7.85 19.18
N MET A 189 -3.32 6.73 19.04
CA MET A 189 -3.61 5.51 19.79
C MET A 189 -3.49 5.72 21.30
N ALA A 190 -2.46 6.43 21.75
CA ALA A 190 -2.24 6.69 23.17
C ALA A 190 -3.28 7.62 23.77
N GLU A 191 -3.69 8.67 23.04
CA GLU A 191 -4.74 9.60 23.49
C GLU A 191 -6.10 8.91 23.55
N LEU A 192 -6.47 8.21 22.48
CA LEU A 192 -7.74 7.48 22.36
C LEU A 192 -7.84 6.28 23.31
N SER A 193 -6.71 5.68 23.72
CA SER A 193 -6.70 4.57 24.68
C SER A 193 -7.34 4.93 26.02
N ARG A 194 -7.32 6.22 26.39
CA ARG A 194 -7.92 6.75 27.65
C ARG A 194 -9.43 6.55 27.69
N PHE A 195 -10.09 6.45 26.55
CA PHE A 195 -11.51 6.18 26.43
C PHE A 195 -11.85 4.68 26.40
N GLY A 196 -10.84 3.80 26.39
CA GLY A 196 -11.05 2.36 26.34
C GLY A 196 -11.64 1.83 25.02
N ILE A 197 -11.53 2.60 23.93
CA ILE A 197 -12.25 2.35 22.66
C ILE A 197 -11.34 1.87 21.52
N VAL A 198 -10.04 1.77 21.74
CA VAL A 198 -9.08 1.38 20.71
C VAL A 198 -8.61 -0.07 20.93
N ASP A 199 -8.54 -0.83 19.85
CA ASP A 199 -7.92 -2.13 19.82
C ASP A 199 -6.82 -2.14 18.75
N LEU A 200 -5.58 -2.48 19.15
CA LEU A 200 -4.39 -2.48 18.31
C LEU A 200 -4.00 -3.90 17.93
N TYR A 201 -3.91 -4.17 16.64
CA TYR A 201 -3.39 -5.42 16.08
C TYR A 201 -2.15 -5.16 15.24
N GLY A 202 -1.26 -6.15 15.17
CA GLY A 202 -0.10 -6.11 14.28
C GLY A 202 1.16 -6.69 14.89
N MET A 203 2.21 -6.76 14.09
CA MET A 203 3.50 -7.32 14.52
C MET A 203 4.39 -6.28 15.18
N GLY A 204 5.24 -6.74 16.10
CA GLY A 204 6.35 -5.97 16.66
C GLY A 204 6.02 -5.11 17.88
N TRP A 205 4.76 -4.86 18.23
CA TRP A 205 4.36 -4.00 19.35
C TRP A 205 4.79 -4.55 20.71
N GLY A 206 4.73 -5.86 20.92
CA GLY A 206 5.13 -6.52 22.18
C GLY A 206 6.64 -6.73 22.34
N ARG A 207 7.46 -6.44 21.34
CA ARG A 207 8.90 -6.63 21.40
C ARG A 207 9.55 -5.52 22.22
N TRP A 208 10.23 -5.88 23.29
CA TRP A 208 11.00 -4.92 24.07
C TRP A 208 12.43 -4.70 23.51
N TRP A 209 12.90 -5.59 22.62
CA TRP A 209 14.13 -5.47 21.84
C TRP A 209 13.83 -5.34 20.36
N SER A 210 13.91 -4.15 19.81
CA SER A 210 13.87 -3.86 18.38
C SER A 210 14.47 -2.47 18.16
N ARG A 211 14.78 -2.10 16.90
CA ARG A 211 15.09 -0.70 16.56
C ARG A 211 14.05 0.28 17.08
N ASN A 212 12.80 -0.14 17.13
CA ASN A 212 11.67 0.64 17.64
C ASN A 212 11.78 0.88 19.16
N ALA A 213 12.48 0.02 19.90
CA ALA A 213 12.69 0.18 21.32
C ALA A 213 13.51 1.44 21.69
N LEU A 214 14.28 1.97 20.73
CA LEU A 214 15.03 3.22 20.88
C LEU A 214 14.25 4.44 20.36
N TRP A 215 13.05 4.24 19.84
CA TRP A 215 12.24 5.34 19.30
C TRP A 215 11.39 5.99 20.38
N LEU A 216 11.67 7.25 20.65
CA LEU A 216 11.07 8.01 21.74
C LEU A 216 9.52 8.03 21.75
N PRO A 217 8.81 8.29 20.61
CA PRO A 217 7.33 8.26 20.61
C PRO A 217 6.75 6.92 21.07
N TYR A 218 7.36 5.80 20.68
CA TYR A 218 6.96 4.47 21.14
C TYR A 218 7.18 4.31 22.65
N TRP A 219 8.37 4.67 23.13
CA TRP A 219 8.72 4.50 24.55
C TRP A 219 7.86 5.33 25.49
N LEU A 220 7.64 6.59 25.15
CA LEU A 220 6.79 7.50 25.95
C LEU A 220 5.34 6.99 26.05
N ASN A 221 4.86 6.30 25.04
CA ASN A 221 3.48 5.82 24.95
C ASN A 221 3.33 4.30 25.15
N ARG A 222 4.42 3.57 25.43
CA ARG A 222 4.43 2.10 25.49
C ARG A 222 3.37 1.52 26.44
N ARG A 223 3.17 2.12 27.61
CA ARG A 223 2.15 1.65 28.57
C ARG A 223 0.75 1.72 27.96
N ALA A 224 0.40 2.83 27.32
CA ALA A 224 -0.88 3.01 26.65
C ALA A 224 -1.04 2.03 25.46
N LEU A 225 0.02 1.86 24.65
CA LEU A 225 -0.01 0.93 23.52
C LEU A 225 -0.18 -0.52 23.98
N MET A 226 0.46 -0.93 25.08
CA MET A 226 0.32 -2.29 25.60
C MET A 226 -1.05 -2.55 26.20
N SER A 227 -1.73 -1.55 26.75
CA SER A 227 -3.09 -1.71 27.27
C SER A 227 -4.16 -1.97 26.20
N ILE A 228 -3.89 -1.56 24.95
CA ILE A 228 -4.81 -1.72 23.81
C ILE A 228 -4.37 -2.83 22.84
N TYR A 229 -3.17 -3.40 23.03
CA TYR A 229 -2.60 -4.38 22.11
C TYR A 229 -3.28 -5.76 22.24
N LYS A 230 -3.79 -6.27 21.13
CA LYS A 230 -4.53 -7.54 21.02
C LYS A 230 -3.71 -8.67 20.37
N GLY A 231 -2.50 -8.37 19.90
CA GLY A 231 -1.66 -9.36 19.22
C GLY A 231 -1.66 -9.23 17.70
N LYS A 232 -1.28 -10.31 17.02
CA LYS A 232 -1.34 -10.41 15.57
C LYS A 232 -2.75 -10.83 15.14
N CYS A 233 -3.15 -10.46 13.92
CA CYS A 233 -4.33 -11.01 13.26
C CYS A 233 -3.92 -11.90 12.08
N ALA A 234 -4.68 -12.95 11.80
CA ALA A 234 -4.48 -13.80 10.63
C ALA A 234 -4.97 -13.06 9.36
N SER A 235 -6.18 -12.55 9.38
CA SER A 235 -6.75 -11.68 8.35
C SER A 235 -7.11 -10.32 8.95
N LYS A 236 -6.82 -9.26 8.21
CA LYS A 236 -7.25 -7.90 8.57
C LYS A 236 -8.75 -7.73 8.46
N PHE A 237 -9.38 -8.38 7.47
CA PHE A 237 -10.82 -8.26 7.22
C PHE A 237 -11.66 -8.96 8.30
N GLU A 238 -11.23 -10.14 8.79
CA GLU A 238 -11.86 -10.82 9.92
C GLU A 238 -11.89 -9.96 11.19
N VAL A 239 -10.88 -9.13 11.37
CA VAL A 239 -10.82 -8.21 12.49
C VAL A 239 -11.67 -6.97 12.21
N MET A 240 -11.45 -6.30 11.06
CA MET A 240 -12.07 -5.00 10.73
C MET A 240 -13.60 -5.08 10.70
N GLN A 241 -14.19 -6.18 10.23
CA GLN A 241 -15.64 -6.35 10.18
C GLN A 241 -16.37 -6.16 11.52
N ASN A 242 -15.66 -6.28 12.65
CA ASN A 242 -16.22 -6.14 13.99
C ASN A 242 -16.22 -4.70 14.52
N TYR A 243 -15.66 -3.75 13.76
CA TYR A 243 -15.49 -2.35 14.19
C TYR A 243 -16.20 -1.39 13.24
N GLU A 244 -16.77 -0.32 13.78
CA GLU A 244 -17.32 0.75 12.95
C GLU A 244 -16.23 1.63 12.35
N PHE A 245 -15.11 1.83 13.08
CA PHE A 245 -14.05 2.77 12.69
C PHE A 245 -12.68 2.10 12.63
N CYS A 246 -11.84 2.53 11.69
CA CYS A 246 -10.44 2.14 11.60
C CYS A 246 -9.54 3.38 11.55
N LEU A 247 -8.50 3.42 12.39
CA LEU A 247 -7.47 4.46 12.31
C LEU A 247 -6.60 4.19 11.08
N CYS A 248 -6.89 4.90 9.99
CA CYS A 248 -6.34 4.69 8.67
C CYS A 248 -5.30 5.77 8.34
N PHE A 249 -4.10 5.64 8.93
CA PHE A 249 -3.01 6.59 8.72
C PHE A 249 -1.98 6.02 7.76
N GLU A 250 -1.62 6.79 6.74
CA GLU A 250 -0.50 6.47 5.85
C GLU A 250 0.85 6.56 6.59
N ASN A 251 1.92 6.10 5.94
CA ASN A 251 3.25 6.14 6.55
C ASN A 251 3.85 7.55 6.56
N MET A 252 3.44 8.39 5.60
CA MET A 252 3.80 9.80 5.54
C MET A 252 2.70 10.63 4.88
N SER A 253 2.75 11.95 5.11
CA SER A 253 1.93 12.92 4.39
C SER A 253 2.66 13.31 3.11
N MET A 254 2.19 12.82 1.97
CA MET A 254 2.74 13.12 0.63
C MET A 254 1.59 13.13 -0.37
N ASP A 255 1.59 14.14 -1.25
CA ASP A 255 0.59 14.23 -2.32
C ASP A 255 0.58 12.94 -3.12
N GLY A 256 -0.60 12.38 -3.26
CA GLY A 256 -0.85 11.17 -3.99
C GLY A 256 -0.40 9.87 -3.36
N TYR A 257 0.16 9.86 -2.20
CA TYR A 257 0.49 8.62 -1.49
C TYR A 257 -0.75 8.07 -0.80
N ILE A 258 -1.50 7.28 -1.56
CA ILE A 258 -2.71 6.59 -1.13
C ILE A 258 -2.47 5.10 -1.35
N THR A 259 -2.56 4.30 -0.28
CA THR A 259 -2.23 2.88 -0.32
C THR A 259 -3.45 1.99 -0.07
N GLU A 260 -3.23 0.69 0.06
CA GLU A 260 -4.25 -0.30 0.36
C GLU A 260 -5.08 0.02 1.62
N LYS A 261 -4.57 0.84 2.54
CA LYS A 261 -5.16 1.02 3.89
C LYS A 261 -6.59 1.54 3.86
N ILE A 262 -6.86 2.55 3.03
CA ILE A 262 -8.21 3.09 2.93
C ILE A 262 -9.14 2.10 2.23
N PHE A 263 -8.66 1.42 1.19
CA PHE A 263 -9.43 0.41 0.46
C PHE A 263 -9.78 -0.79 1.33
N ASP A 264 -8.86 -1.23 2.20
CA ASP A 264 -9.12 -2.29 3.16
C ASP A 264 -10.31 -1.97 4.07
N CYS A 265 -10.43 -0.71 4.49
CA CYS A 265 -11.58 -0.25 5.26
C CYS A 265 -12.88 -0.37 4.46
N LEU A 266 -12.86 0.06 3.18
CA LEU A 266 -14.02 0.01 2.30
C LEU A 266 -14.46 -1.43 2.03
N TYR A 267 -13.52 -2.33 1.77
CA TYR A 267 -13.81 -3.75 1.56
C TYR A 267 -14.53 -4.40 2.74
N ALA A 268 -14.11 -4.05 3.95
CA ALA A 268 -14.70 -4.58 5.17
C ALA A 268 -15.94 -3.82 5.64
N GLY A 269 -16.28 -2.68 5.04
CA GLY A 269 -17.37 -1.80 5.47
C GLY A 269 -17.10 -1.09 6.81
N THR A 270 -15.83 -0.79 7.09
CA THR A 270 -15.36 -0.06 8.27
C THR A 270 -15.04 1.38 7.85
N ILE A 271 -15.50 2.39 8.61
CA ILE A 271 -15.29 3.80 8.26
C ILE A 271 -13.82 4.20 8.52
N PRO A 272 -13.09 4.69 7.50
CA PRO A 272 -11.72 5.15 7.68
C PRO A 272 -11.66 6.47 8.45
N LEU A 273 -10.92 6.52 9.55
CA LEU A 273 -10.42 7.76 10.18
C LEU A 273 -9.08 8.06 9.51
N TYR A 274 -9.10 8.84 8.44
CA TYR A 274 -7.98 8.94 7.50
C TYR A 274 -7.04 10.10 7.82
N LEU A 275 -5.74 9.81 7.76
CA LEU A 275 -4.67 10.79 7.74
C LEU A 275 -3.58 10.32 6.76
N GLY A 276 -3.33 11.10 5.69
CA GLY A 276 -2.39 10.68 4.65
C GLY A 276 -2.13 11.78 3.65
N ALA A 277 -2.43 11.49 2.38
CA ALA A 277 -2.22 12.39 1.26
C ALA A 277 -2.99 13.69 1.44
N PRO A 278 -2.32 14.87 1.35
CA PRO A 278 -2.99 16.16 1.42
C PRO A 278 -4.06 16.35 0.35
N ASP A 279 -3.82 15.79 -0.83
CA ASP A 279 -4.67 15.85 -2.03
C ASP A 279 -5.65 14.66 -2.14
N ILE A 280 -5.98 13.98 -1.04
CA ILE A 280 -6.85 12.78 -1.03
C ILE A 280 -8.19 13.02 -1.75
N LEU A 281 -8.76 14.22 -1.66
CA LEU A 281 -10.05 14.57 -2.27
C LEU A 281 -10.02 14.59 -3.80
N ASP A 282 -8.83 14.65 -4.42
CA ASP A 282 -8.68 14.52 -5.88
C ASP A 282 -8.87 13.08 -6.35
N TYR A 283 -8.88 12.11 -5.42
CA TYR A 283 -8.92 10.68 -5.70
C TYR A 283 -10.11 9.97 -5.04
N ILE A 284 -10.45 10.35 -3.82
CA ILE A 284 -11.48 9.68 -3.01
C ILE A 284 -12.45 10.73 -2.49
N PRO A 285 -13.77 10.59 -2.76
CA PRO A 285 -14.78 11.52 -2.28
C PRO A 285 -14.80 11.65 -0.76
N GLY A 286 -15.04 12.85 -0.26
CA GLY A 286 -15.01 13.15 1.17
C GLY A 286 -16.10 12.46 2.00
N GLU A 287 -17.12 11.93 1.34
CA GLU A 287 -18.20 11.15 1.94
C GLU A 287 -17.76 9.73 2.35
N VAL A 288 -16.62 9.26 1.85
CA VAL A 288 -16.14 7.89 2.03
C VAL A 288 -15.37 7.72 3.34
N PHE A 289 -14.82 8.79 3.91
CA PHE A 289 -13.93 8.75 5.07
C PHE A 289 -14.11 9.97 5.99
N ILE A 290 -13.61 9.85 7.21
CA ILE A 290 -13.45 10.98 8.13
C ILE A 290 -12.04 11.53 7.98
N ASP A 291 -11.94 12.78 7.54
CA ASP A 291 -10.66 13.49 7.41
C ASP A 291 -10.18 13.97 8.78
N CYS A 292 -9.17 13.29 9.32
CA CYS A 292 -8.62 13.61 10.64
C CYS A 292 -7.97 14.99 10.73
N ARG A 293 -7.63 15.62 9.60
CA ARG A 293 -7.07 16.99 9.56
C ARG A 293 -8.05 18.07 9.99
N LYS A 294 -9.35 17.76 10.01
CA LYS A 294 -10.42 18.70 10.40
C LYS A 294 -10.54 18.91 11.91
N TYR A 295 -9.82 18.12 12.70
CA TYR A 295 -9.92 18.15 14.16
C TYR A 295 -8.63 18.66 14.80
N SER A 296 -8.77 19.42 15.89
CA SER A 296 -7.64 19.96 16.65
C SER A 296 -6.99 18.93 17.58
N SER A 297 -7.71 17.85 17.91
CA SER A 297 -7.24 16.74 18.77
C SER A 297 -7.97 15.44 18.45
N TRP A 298 -7.36 14.31 18.81
CA TRP A 298 -7.99 12.99 18.68
C TRP A 298 -9.20 12.83 19.60
N THR A 299 -9.19 13.50 20.73
CA THR A 299 -10.33 13.57 21.65
C THR A 299 -11.52 14.27 21.02
N GLU A 300 -11.31 15.39 20.33
CA GLU A 300 -12.37 16.11 19.61
C GLU A 300 -12.93 15.23 18.48
N MET A 301 -12.05 14.65 17.67
CA MET A 301 -12.45 13.71 16.63
C MET A 301 -13.33 12.59 17.19
N TRP A 302 -12.92 11.95 18.29
CA TRP A 302 -13.70 10.88 18.88
C TRP A 302 -15.06 11.32 19.39
N ARG A 303 -15.15 12.51 20.01
CA ARG A 303 -16.45 13.05 20.47
C ARG A 303 -17.44 13.22 19.32
N ASP A 304 -16.98 13.74 18.17
CA ASP A 304 -17.80 13.88 16.97
C ASP A 304 -18.20 12.51 16.40
N VAL A 305 -17.22 11.66 16.14
CA VAL A 305 -17.41 10.34 15.52
C VAL A 305 -18.25 9.41 16.40
N SER A 306 -18.05 9.44 17.73
CA SER A 306 -18.82 8.59 18.67
C SER A 306 -20.30 8.92 18.75
N THR A 307 -20.70 10.13 18.39
CA THR A 307 -22.10 10.57 18.37
C THR A 307 -22.73 10.48 16.98
N MET A 308 -21.98 10.04 15.97
CA MET A 308 -22.47 9.94 14.59
C MET A 308 -23.71 9.04 14.51
N PRO A 309 -24.81 9.50 13.88
CA PRO A 309 -26.02 8.71 13.68
C PRO A 309 -25.78 7.50 12.77
N ALA A 310 -26.54 6.43 12.97
CA ALA A 310 -26.41 5.19 12.22
C ALA A 310 -26.68 5.36 10.71
N ASP A 311 -27.62 6.23 10.35
CA ASP A 311 -27.93 6.56 8.96
C ASP A 311 -26.74 7.22 8.24
N ARG A 312 -26.02 8.12 8.92
CA ARG A 312 -24.79 8.71 8.39
C ARG A 312 -23.67 7.68 8.20
N ILE A 313 -23.49 6.78 9.17
CA ILE A 313 -22.53 5.66 9.05
C ILE A 313 -22.91 4.79 7.85
N GLY A 314 -24.21 4.44 7.71
CA GLY A 314 -24.73 3.70 6.56
C GLY A 314 -24.46 4.40 5.25
N ALA A 315 -24.74 5.69 5.14
CA ALA A 315 -24.48 6.48 3.94
C ALA A 315 -22.99 6.51 3.56
N MET A 316 -22.09 6.63 4.52
CA MET A 316 -20.63 6.57 4.27
C MET A 316 -20.18 5.20 3.76
N LYS A 317 -20.73 4.11 4.31
CA LYS A 317 -20.45 2.75 3.84
C LYS A 317 -20.90 2.56 2.38
N GLU A 318 -22.12 3.02 2.05
CA GLU A 318 -22.65 2.96 0.69
C GLU A 318 -21.82 3.81 -0.28
N ALA A 319 -21.46 5.04 0.10
CA ALA A 319 -20.56 5.88 -0.69
C ALA A 319 -19.21 5.19 -0.98
N GLY A 320 -18.66 4.48 0.01
CA GLY A 320 -17.44 3.67 -0.16
C GLY A 320 -17.63 2.51 -1.13
N ARG A 321 -18.77 1.80 -1.07
CA ARG A 321 -19.12 0.73 -1.99
C ARG A 321 -19.27 1.25 -3.43
N ASP A 322 -19.94 2.38 -3.61
CA ASP A 322 -20.15 2.99 -4.92
C ASP A 322 -18.83 3.54 -5.49
N TYR A 323 -17.98 4.12 -4.63
CA TYR A 323 -16.64 4.58 -5.04
C TYR A 323 -15.78 3.45 -5.60
N LEU A 324 -15.78 2.24 -5.01
CA LEU A 324 -15.00 1.10 -5.51
C LEU A 324 -15.32 0.73 -6.97
N LYS A 325 -16.55 1.03 -7.44
CA LYS A 325 -17.00 0.82 -8.83
C LYS A 325 -16.71 1.98 -9.77
N SER A 326 -16.15 3.08 -9.27
CA SER A 326 -15.88 4.28 -10.04
C SER A 326 -14.66 4.14 -10.95
N ASP A 327 -14.60 4.96 -12.01
CA ASP A 327 -13.43 5.06 -12.89
C ASP A 327 -12.16 5.48 -12.14
N MET A 328 -12.31 6.24 -11.06
CA MET A 328 -11.16 6.65 -10.23
C MET A 328 -10.58 5.47 -9.44
N ALA A 329 -11.44 4.66 -8.80
CA ALA A 329 -11.01 3.44 -8.11
C ALA A 329 -10.40 2.44 -9.09
N ARG A 330 -10.91 2.39 -10.32
CA ARG A 330 -10.41 1.54 -11.40
C ARG A 330 -8.94 1.80 -11.74
N ARG A 331 -8.45 3.04 -11.62
CA ARG A 331 -7.03 3.37 -11.80
C ARG A 331 -6.13 2.66 -10.80
N PHE A 332 -6.61 2.42 -9.59
CA PHE A 332 -5.91 1.64 -8.58
C PHE A 332 -6.02 0.14 -8.86
N TYR A 333 -7.21 -0.31 -9.27
CA TYR A 333 -7.47 -1.72 -9.55
C TYR A 333 -6.67 -2.24 -10.76
N ASP A 334 -6.67 -1.51 -11.87
CA ASP A 334 -5.97 -1.89 -13.11
C ASP A 334 -4.50 -1.38 -13.16
N SER A 335 -3.95 -0.91 -12.02
CA SER A 335 -2.65 -0.22 -11.98
C SER A 335 -1.51 -1.05 -12.56
N ILE A 336 -1.39 -2.33 -12.20
CA ILE A 336 -0.29 -3.20 -12.68
C ILE A 336 -0.47 -3.54 -14.16
N GLU A 337 -1.70 -3.82 -14.60
CA GLU A 337 -2.01 -4.05 -16.01
C GLU A 337 -1.63 -2.83 -16.86
N HIS A 338 -1.93 -1.63 -16.36
CA HIS A 338 -1.59 -0.38 -17.05
C HIS A 338 -0.08 -0.14 -17.11
N ILE A 339 0.66 -0.43 -16.03
CA ILE A 339 2.12 -0.31 -15.98
C ILE A 339 2.77 -1.24 -17.01
N CYS A 340 2.28 -2.47 -17.13
CA CYS A 340 2.86 -3.48 -18.03
C CYS A 340 2.33 -3.40 -19.48
N GLY A 341 1.22 -2.70 -19.73
CA GLY A 341 0.59 -2.61 -21.05
C GLY A 341 1.00 -1.40 -21.89
N ASN A 342 1.72 -0.45 -21.29
CA ASN A 342 2.24 0.77 -21.97
C ASN A 342 3.73 0.56 -22.40
#